data_8a0e8f012ef8460b903749abb5535fac
#
_entry.id   8a0e8f012ef8460b903749abb5535fac
#
_cell.length_a   1.000
_cell.length_b   1.000
_cell.length_c   1.000
_cell.angle_alpha   90.00
_cell.angle_beta   90.00
_cell.angle_gamma   90.00
#
_symmetry.space_group_name_H-M   'P 1'
#
loop_
_entity.id
_entity.type
_entity.pdbx_description
1 polymer ?
#
loop_
_entity_poly.entity_id
_entity_poly.type
_entity_poly.pdbx_seq_one_letter_code
_entity_poly.pdbx_strand_id
1 'polypeptide(L)'
;MNVKKVLFISDHGDPLAELGGEQAGGQNNYVKRLATYLSERDLEIDVVTHWSDETAPQIEHFGKSCRVIRVAAGRKGFVPKAEIADILDTFYSEMKTLLNLKEYDVVHTHYWMSGLLGLAVKKEFGTPLVHTSHSLGIAKAAATGEREERRLSAERKILKQADRVIATTPTEKLMIRDFAGADSSVAVIPIGVAKTFEEIQRRRPPADPLFVYAGRFAETKGLFTLLEAFRKFVKEGHKAELILAGGDDNDIDPNTHLPVIPDLCEAVNGIEDKVTFLGPQSQKELANLFSRTTAVVVPSYYESFGMVAAEAQACGTPVIASEVGGLQDVVRNGRTGILVPPENAKALSRAMCTLAEERHLAEELGEEALKRGALLFTWPSIARLMQDLYEVIYDEEYSPSLSDGS
;
A
#
# COMPACT_ATOMS: atom_id res chain seq x y z
N MET A 1 23.30 -14.76 -15.72
CA MET A 1 22.52 -15.92 -15.22
C MET A 1 21.16 -15.39 -14.82
N ASN A 2 20.07 -16.13 -14.94
CA ASN A 2 18.75 -15.58 -14.62
C ASN A 2 18.32 -16.08 -13.25
N VAL A 3 17.80 -15.18 -12.40
CA VAL A 3 17.12 -15.53 -11.14
C VAL A 3 15.94 -16.46 -11.45
N LYS A 4 15.83 -17.54 -10.69
CA LYS A 4 14.78 -18.56 -10.87
C LYS A 4 13.94 -18.77 -9.63
N LYS A 5 14.55 -18.74 -8.45
CA LYS A 5 13.89 -19.09 -7.20
C LYS A 5 14.08 -18.02 -6.14
N VAL A 6 12.98 -17.45 -5.66
CA VAL A 6 12.99 -16.36 -4.69
C VAL A 6 12.25 -16.77 -3.41
N LEU A 7 12.86 -16.50 -2.27
CA LEU A 7 12.25 -16.67 -0.96
C LEU A 7 11.63 -15.35 -0.49
N PHE A 8 10.32 -15.31 -0.34
CA PHE A 8 9.64 -14.24 0.38
C PHE A 8 9.51 -14.60 1.86
N ILE A 9 9.91 -13.70 2.74
CA ILE A 9 9.66 -13.84 4.18
C ILE A 9 8.65 -12.77 4.59
N SER A 10 7.48 -13.20 5.04
CA SER A 10 6.37 -12.36 5.49
C SER A 10 5.83 -12.94 6.81
N ASP A 11 6.60 -12.77 7.89
CA ASP A 11 6.47 -13.48 9.15
C ASP A 11 5.05 -13.50 9.74
N HIS A 12 4.28 -12.43 9.61
CA HIS A 12 2.90 -12.30 10.13
C HIS A 12 1.86 -12.02 9.04
N GLY A 13 2.24 -12.07 7.78
CA GLY A 13 1.40 -11.71 6.64
C GLY A 13 1.18 -12.89 5.70
N ASP A 14 0.34 -13.87 6.09
CA ASP A 14 -0.04 -14.99 5.21
C ASP A 14 -0.75 -14.44 3.97
N PRO A 15 -0.19 -14.64 2.75
CA PRO A 15 -0.77 -14.12 1.51
C PRO A 15 -2.12 -14.75 1.16
N LEU A 16 -2.48 -15.87 1.78
CA LEU A 16 -3.74 -16.57 1.54
C LEU A 16 -4.77 -16.36 2.65
N ALA A 17 -4.43 -15.59 3.71
CA ALA A 17 -5.40 -15.22 4.75
C ALA A 17 -6.62 -14.49 4.15
N GLU A 18 -7.81 -14.80 4.65
CA GLU A 18 -9.04 -14.12 4.25
C GLU A 18 -9.01 -12.63 4.61
N LEU A 19 -9.42 -11.78 3.68
CA LEU A 19 -9.49 -10.33 3.89
C LEU A 19 -10.55 -10.01 4.97
N GLY A 20 -10.17 -9.19 5.96
CA GLY A 20 -11.04 -8.82 7.08
C GLY A 20 -10.68 -9.47 8.42
N GLY A 21 -9.78 -10.45 8.46
CA GLY A 21 -9.23 -10.99 9.71
C GLY A 21 -8.23 -10.03 10.37
N GLU A 22 -7.94 -10.22 11.67
CA GLU A 22 -7.04 -9.36 12.46
C GLU A 22 -5.62 -9.24 11.87
N GLN A 23 -5.18 -10.22 11.08
CA GLN A 23 -3.87 -10.24 10.41
C GLN A 23 -3.94 -9.99 8.89
N ALA A 24 -5.12 -9.78 8.32
CA ALA A 24 -5.27 -9.52 6.90
C ALA A 24 -5.17 -8.02 6.61
N GLY A 25 -4.20 -7.62 5.81
CA GLY A 25 -3.94 -6.21 5.52
C GLY A 25 -3.27 -5.97 4.17
N GLY A 26 -2.85 -4.74 3.95
CA GLY A 26 -2.18 -4.33 2.72
C GLY A 26 -0.93 -5.16 2.39
N GLN A 27 -0.16 -5.57 3.40
CA GLN A 27 1.03 -6.41 3.22
C GLN A 27 0.68 -7.78 2.62
N ASN A 28 -0.32 -8.48 3.15
CA ASN A 28 -0.75 -9.79 2.67
C ASN A 28 -1.14 -9.75 1.19
N ASN A 29 -1.96 -8.75 0.83
CA ASN A 29 -2.37 -8.55 -0.56
C ASN A 29 -1.19 -8.19 -1.47
N TYR A 30 -0.28 -7.32 -1.01
CA TYR A 30 0.94 -6.98 -1.74
C TYR A 30 1.80 -8.22 -2.02
N VAL A 31 2.10 -9.01 -0.99
CA VAL A 31 2.91 -10.23 -1.09
C VAL A 31 2.27 -11.24 -2.04
N LYS A 32 0.95 -11.49 -1.89
CA LYS A 32 0.18 -12.36 -2.78
C LYS A 32 0.27 -11.91 -4.24
N ARG A 33 -0.02 -10.63 -4.50
CA ARG A 33 -0.03 -10.08 -5.86
C ARG A 33 1.36 -10.12 -6.49
N LEU A 34 2.37 -9.62 -5.78
CA LEU A 34 3.74 -9.62 -6.29
C LEU A 34 4.22 -11.04 -6.61
N ALA A 35 4.04 -12.00 -5.69
CA ALA A 35 4.41 -13.40 -5.92
C ALA A 35 3.69 -13.98 -7.14
N THR A 36 2.37 -13.77 -7.25
CA THR A 36 1.58 -14.26 -8.39
C THR A 36 2.13 -13.73 -9.72
N TYR A 37 2.30 -12.40 -9.84
CA TYR A 37 2.76 -11.80 -11.10
C TYR A 37 4.23 -12.10 -11.42
N LEU A 38 5.09 -12.31 -10.43
CA LEU A 38 6.45 -12.81 -10.64
C LEU A 38 6.42 -14.26 -11.14
N SER A 39 5.52 -15.09 -10.62
CA SER A 39 5.39 -16.49 -11.09
C SER A 39 4.88 -16.59 -12.53
N GLU A 40 4.09 -15.64 -13.00
CA GLU A 40 3.71 -15.52 -14.42
C GLU A 40 4.92 -15.21 -15.33
N ARG A 41 6.01 -14.71 -14.75
CA ARG A 41 7.30 -14.40 -15.39
C ARG A 41 8.35 -15.51 -15.20
N ASP A 42 7.91 -16.73 -14.90
CA ASP A 42 8.71 -17.93 -14.76
C ASP A 42 9.65 -17.98 -13.54
N LEU A 43 9.34 -17.20 -12.48
CA LEU A 43 10.00 -17.33 -11.19
C LEU A 43 9.25 -18.32 -10.29
N GLU A 44 9.98 -19.10 -9.51
CA GLU A 44 9.44 -19.89 -8.41
C GLU A 44 9.48 -19.05 -7.13
N ILE A 45 8.34 -18.90 -6.47
CA ILE A 45 8.22 -18.06 -5.26
C ILE A 45 7.74 -18.90 -4.08
N ASP A 46 8.58 -19.04 -3.08
CA ASP A 46 8.18 -19.60 -1.79
C ASP A 46 7.93 -18.45 -0.81
N VAL A 47 6.76 -18.41 -0.19
CA VAL A 47 6.40 -17.41 0.82
C VAL A 47 6.37 -18.09 2.18
N VAL A 48 7.24 -17.68 3.08
CA VAL A 48 7.28 -18.18 4.45
C VAL A 48 6.56 -17.24 5.39
N THR A 49 5.66 -17.79 6.21
CA THR A 49 4.86 -17.04 7.18
C THR A 49 4.64 -17.85 8.45
N HIS A 50 4.21 -17.22 9.55
CA HIS A 50 3.79 -17.93 10.75
C HIS A 50 2.50 -18.72 10.50
N TRP A 51 2.39 -19.91 11.10
CA TRP A 51 1.20 -20.77 11.00
C TRP A 51 0.10 -20.29 11.95
N SER A 52 -0.54 -19.18 11.59
CA SER A 52 -1.54 -18.50 12.43
C SER A 52 -2.94 -19.12 12.36
N ASP A 53 -3.30 -19.73 11.23
CA ASP A 53 -4.55 -20.48 11.08
C ASP A 53 -4.26 -21.99 11.20
N GLU A 54 -4.68 -22.61 12.31
CA GLU A 54 -4.45 -24.02 12.60
C GLU A 54 -5.16 -24.95 11.59
N THR A 55 -6.20 -24.47 10.91
CA THR A 55 -6.98 -25.22 9.92
C THR A 55 -6.33 -25.23 8.55
N ALA A 56 -5.47 -24.26 8.27
CA ALA A 56 -4.76 -24.16 7.00
C ALA A 56 -3.65 -25.24 6.88
N PRO A 57 -3.40 -25.79 5.68
CA PRO A 57 -2.31 -26.73 5.47
C PRO A 57 -0.94 -26.05 5.66
N GLN A 58 0.08 -26.82 6.05
CA GLN A 58 1.44 -26.31 6.24
C GLN A 58 2.03 -25.76 4.96
N ILE A 59 1.75 -26.43 3.83
CA ILE A 59 2.18 -25.97 2.50
C ILE A 59 0.95 -25.90 1.61
N GLU A 60 0.81 -24.76 0.92
CA GLU A 60 -0.31 -24.50 0.04
C GLU A 60 0.16 -23.81 -1.24
N HIS A 61 -0.31 -24.26 -2.41
CA HIS A 61 0.07 -23.72 -3.70
C HIS A 61 -0.90 -22.63 -4.15
N PHE A 62 -0.37 -21.61 -4.81
CA PHE A 62 -1.16 -20.56 -5.46
C PHE A 62 -0.43 -19.98 -6.67
N GLY A 63 -1.13 -19.19 -7.50
CA GLY A 63 -0.51 -18.68 -8.73
C GLY A 63 -0.01 -19.80 -9.66
N LYS A 64 0.99 -19.49 -10.49
CA LYS A 64 1.57 -20.45 -11.44
C LYS A 64 2.61 -21.35 -10.77
N SER A 65 3.52 -20.76 -9.98
CA SER A 65 4.64 -21.44 -9.30
C SER A 65 4.95 -20.80 -7.94
N CYS A 66 3.92 -20.60 -7.13
CA CYS A 66 4.04 -20.06 -5.77
C CYS A 66 3.61 -21.10 -4.73
N ARG A 67 4.26 -21.07 -3.56
CA ARG A 67 3.85 -21.82 -2.37
C ARG A 67 3.87 -20.93 -1.15
N VAL A 68 2.87 -21.09 -0.28
CA VAL A 68 2.96 -20.64 1.11
C VAL A 68 3.48 -21.78 1.96
N ILE A 69 4.42 -21.48 2.83
CA ILE A 69 5.04 -22.43 3.77
C ILE A 69 4.86 -21.83 5.17
N ARG A 70 4.01 -22.47 5.97
CA ARG A 70 3.64 -22.00 7.29
C ARG A 70 4.54 -22.63 8.35
N VAL A 71 5.20 -21.79 9.16
CA VAL A 71 6.13 -22.15 10.22
C VAL A 71 5.44 -22.00 11.56
N ALA A 72 5.43 -23.05 12.38
CA ALA A 72 4.77 -23.01 13.67
C ALA A 72 5.48 -22.10 14.68
N ALA A 73 6.79 -21.93 14.55
CA ALA A 73 7.64 -21.14 15.45
C ALA A 73 7.40 -21.47 16.94
N GLY A 74 7.34 -22.76 17.24
CA GLY A 74 7.07 -23.31 18.58
C GLY A 74 5.59 -23.57 18.86
N ARG A 75 4.65 -22.86 18.23
CA ARG A 75 3.19 -23.10 18.36
C ARG A 75 2.44 -22.70 17.10
N LYS A 76 1.40 -23.46 16.78
CA LYS A 76 0.39 -23.05 15.80
C LYS A 76 -0.62 -22.10 16.43
N GLY A 77 -1.37 -21.38 15.59
CA GLY A 77 -2.42 -20.48 16.01
C GLY A 77 -1.98 -19.02 16.06
N PHE A 78 -2.94 -18.16 16.32
CA PHE A 78 -2.71 -16.71 16.32
C PHE A 78 -1.65 -16.30 17.36
N VAL A 79 -0.68 -15.52 16.91
CA VAL A 79 0.32 -14.85 17.75
C VAL A 79 0.18 -13.36 17.52
N PRO A 80 -0.06 -12.56 18.57
CA PRO A 80 -0.12 -11.11 18.46
C PRO A 80 1.17 -10.57 17.83
N LYS A 81 1.05 -9.60 16.94
CA LYS A 81 2.17 -9.01 16.21
C LYS A 81 3.31 -8.54 17.12
N ALA A 82 2.98 -8.04 18.31
CA ALA A 82 3.98 -7.61 19.29
C ALA A 82 4.85 -8.77 19.83
N GLU A 83 4.31 -10.00 19.86
CA GLU A 83 4.99 -11.19 20.37
C GLU A 83 5.81 -11.93 19.30
N ILE A 84 5.52 -11.72 18.01
CA ILE A 84 6.25 -12.39 16.91
C ILE A 84 7.74 -12.08 16.96
N ALA A 85 8.12 -10.87 17.36
CA ALA A 85 9.52 -10.50 17.50
C ALA A 85 10.30 -11.34 18.54
N ASP A 86 9.60 -12.00 19.48
CA ASP A 86 10.20 -12.81 20.53
C ASP A 86 10.38 -14.27 20.11
N ILE A 87 9.72 -14.71 19.05
CA ILE A 87 9.81 -16.08 18.52
C ILE A 87 10.66 -16.20 17.24
N LEU A 88 11.33 -15.11 16.81
CA LEU A 88 12.08 -15.10 15.55
C LEU A 88 13.21 -16.15 15.49
N ASP A 89 13.90 -16.42 16.60
CA ASP A 89 14.96 -17.44 16.62
C ASP A 89 14.38 -18.85 16.40
N THR A 90 13.23 -19.14 17.01
CA THR A 90 12.52 -20.41 16.81
C THR A 90 11.99 -20.48 15.38
N PHE A 91 11.41 -19.38 14.87
CA PHE A 91 10.95 -19.27 13.50
C PHE A 91 12.09 -19.60 12.50
N TYR A 92 13.26 -18.97 12.69
CA TYR A 92 14.42 -19.20 11.84
C TYR A 92 14.89 -20.64 11.87
N SER A 93 14.96 -21.25 13.07
CA SER A 93 15.39 -22.64 13.25
C SER A 93 14.44 -23.62 12.56
N GLU A 94 13.14 -23.45 12.72
CA GLU A 94 12.13 -24.29 12.06
C GLU A 94 12.09 -24.06 10.54
N MET A 95 12.20 -22.82 10.06
CA MET A 95 12.29 -22.50 8.65
C MET A 95 13.44 -23.28 7.96
N LYS A 96 14.61 -23.38 8.61
CA LYS A 96 15.75 -24.17 8.09
C LYS A 96 15.50 -25.68 8.06
N THR A 97 14.58 -26.20 8.86
CA THR A 97 14.21 -27.62 8.77
C THR A 97 13.24 -27.91 7.63
N LEU A 98 12.45 -26.92 7.26
CA LEU A 98 11.44 -27.04 6.19
C LEU A 98 11.99 -26.72 4.80
N LEU A 99 13.06 -25.91 4.71
CA LEU A 99 13.59 -25.39 3.46
C LEU A 99 15.10 -25.56 3.37
N ASN A 100 15.57 -25.90 2.18
CA ASN A 100 16.98 -25.77 1.83
C ASN A 100 17.27 -24.32 1.38
N LEU A 101 17.69 -23.47 2.33
CA LEU A 101 17.87 -22.04 2.07
C LEU A 101 18.98 -21.71 1.06
N LYS A 102 19.85 -22.69 0.71
CA LYS A 102 20.89 -22.52 -0.32
C LYS A 102 20.36 -22.54 -1.76
N GLU A 103 19.10 -22.96 -1.94
CA GLU A 103 18.50 -23.07 -3.29
C GLU A 103 17.90 -21.75 -3.79
N TYR A 104 17.86 -20.73 -2.93
CA TYR A 104 17.26 -19.43 -3.31
C TYR A 104 18.30 -18.48 -3.85
N ASP A 105 17.98 -17.89 -5.01
CA ASP A 105 18.82 -16.90 -5.69
C ASP A 105 18.73 -15.53 -4.99
N VAL A 106 17.55 -15.21 -4.43
CA VAL A 106 17.27 -13.95 -3.73
C VAL A 106 16.33 -14.21 -2.55
N VAL A 107 16.55 -13.48 -1.46
CA VAL A 107 15.59 -13.36 -0.34
C VAL A 107 14.95 -11.99 -0.38
N HIS A 108 13.63 -11.93 -0.38
CA HIS A 108 12.86 -10.68 -0.28
C HIS A 108 12.03 -10.67 0.98
N THR A 109 12.28 -9.73 1.88
CA THR A 109 11.64 -9.65 3.18
C THR A 109 10.63 -8.51 3.25
N HIS A 110 9.52 -8.77 3.92
CA HIS A 110 8.38 -7.87 4.05
C HIS A 110 8.13 -7.53 5.52
N TYR A 111 8.36 -6.28 5.89
CA TYR A 111 8.31 -5.76 7.24
C TYR A 111 9.57 -6.06 8.08
N TRP A 112 9.76 -5.31 9.19
CA TRP A 112 11.04 -5.31 9.92
C TRP A 112 11.39 -6.64 10.60
N MET A 113 10.41 -7.40 11.10
CA MET A 113 10.68 -8.71 11.73
C MET A 113 11.19 -9.71 10.68
N SER A 114 10.53 -9.77 9.54
CA SER A 114 11.01 -10.55 8.38
C SER A 114 12.39 -10.06 7.91
N GLY A 115 12.66 -8.75 7.98
CA GLY A 115 13.96 -8.19 7.66
C GLY A 115 15.10 -8.74 8.54
N LEU A 116 14.84 -8.96 9.84
CA LEU A 116 15.81 -9.60 10.74
C LEU A 116 16.09 -11.06 10.33
N LEU A 117 15.05 -11.81 9.96
CA LEU A 117 15.19 -13.18 9.44
C LEU A 117 16.01 -13.19 8.13
N GLY A 118 15.73 -12.26 7.22
CA GLY A 118 16.48 -12.10 5.97
C GLY A 118 17.97 -11.80 6.20
N LEU A 119 18.29 -10.94 7.17
CA LEU A 119 19.69 -10.70 7.57
C LEU A 119 20.37 -11.97 8.11
N ALA A 120 19.65 -12.84 8.82
CA ALA A 120 20.18 -14.12 9.28
C ALA A 120 20.47 -15.05 8.07
N VAL A 121 19.55 -15.15 7.11
CA VAL A 121 19.76 -15.92 5.88
C VAL A 121 20.97 -15.39 5.11
N LYS A 122 21.04 -14.09 4.84
CA LYS A 122 22.18 -13.45 4.16
C LYS A 122 23.49 -13.75 4.87
N LYS A 123 23.54 -13.62 6.18
CA LYS A 123 24.75 -13.89 6.98
C LYS A 123 25.20 -15.35 6.91
N GLU A 124 24.27 -16.31 6.90
CA GLU A 124 24.58 -17.73 6.96
C GLU A 124 24.87 -18.32 5.57
N PHE A 125 24.21 -17.84 4.52
CA PHE A 125 24.25 -18.43 3.18
C PHE A 125 24.80 -17.50 2.09
N GLY A 126 25.00 -16.20 2.35
CA GLY A 126 25.44 -15.23 1.35
C GLY A 126 24.34 -14.82 0.35
N THR A 127 23.09 -15.28 0.52
CA THR A 127 22.01 -14.98 -0.43
C THR A 127 21.68 -13.50 -0.43
N PRO A 128 21.61 -12.83 -1.61
CA PRO A 128 21.24 -11.43 -1.74
C PRO A 128 19.90 -11.10 -1.09
N LEU A 129 19.85 -9.99 -0.35
CA LEU A 129 18.69 -9.57 0.42
C LEU A 129 18.03 -8.29 -0.14
N VAL A 130 16.79 -8.42 -0.53
CA VAL A 130 15.88 -7.29 -0.80
C VAL A 130 14.94 -7.09 0.39
N HIS A 131 14.64 -5.84 0.74
CA HIS A 131 13.74 -5.52 1.84
C HIS A 131 12.69 -4.50 1.44
N THR A 132 11.41 -4.77 1.75
CA THR A 132 10.29 -3.82 1.67
C THR A 132 9.70 -3.59 3.06
N SER A 133 9.70 -2.35 3.52
CA SER A 133 9.29 -2.01 4.90
C SER A 133 7.76 -2.06 5.11
N HIS A 134 6.94 -1.84 4.08
CA HIS A 134 5.49 -1.66 4.09
C HIS A 134 4.98 -0.53 5.00
N SER A 135 5.68 -0.27 6.08
CA SER A 135 5.44 0.82 7.02
C SER A 135 6.75 1.07 7.78
N LEU A 136 7.23 2.29 7.74
CA LEU A 136 8.43 2.70 8.48
C LEU A 136 8.05 3.17 9.89
N GLY A 137 8.76 2.66 10.90
CA GLY A 137 8.58 3.07 12.29
C GLY A 137 8.85 4.56 12.52
N ILE A 138 9.84 5.13 11.81
CA ILE A 138 10.11 6.56 11.89
C ILE A 138 8.97 7.42 11.32
N ALA A 139 8.32 6.95 10.25
CA ALA A 139 7.16 7.63 9.68
C ALA A 139 5.94 7.55 10.62
N LYS A 140 5.71 6.37 11.23
CA LYS A 140 4.67 6.22 12.27
C LYS A 140 4.95 7.15 13.45
N ALA A 141 6.19 7.17 13.96
CA ALA A 141 6.58 8.03 15.08
C ALA A 141 6.38 9.52 14.78
N ALA A 142 6.66 9.96 13.56
CA ALA A 142 6.43 11.35 13.14
C ALA A 142 4.93 11.70 13.10
N ALA A 143 4.08 10.74 12.71
CA ALA A 143 2.64 10.96 12.59
C ALA A 143 1.87 10.83 13.92
N THR A 144 2.31 9.94 14.82
CA THR A 144 1.57 9.60 16.06
C THR A 144 2.28 10.01 17.35
N GLY A 145 3.55 10.39 17.28
CA GLY A 145 4.40 10.63 18.45
C GLY A 145 4.90 9.35 19.14
N GLU A 146 4.41 8.17 18.78
CA GLU A 146 4.78 6.88 19.38
C GLU A 146 6.08 6.35 18.81
N ARG A 147 7.09 6.16 19.65
CA ARG A 147 8.39 5.63 19.27
C ARG A 147 8.61 4.21 19.83
N GLU A 148 8.76 3.25 18.94
CA GLU A 148 9.10 1.87 19.28
C GLU A 148 10.61 1.65 19.06
N GLU A 149 11.46 1.89 20.06
CA GLU A 149 12.92 1.91 19.91
C GLU A 149 13.49 0.56 19.41
N ARG A 150 12.91 -0.59 19.85
CA ARG A 150 13.28 -1.93 19.34
C ARG A 150 13.10 -2.00 17.82
N ARG A 151 11.97 -1.54 17.33
CA ARG A 151 11.63 -1.51 15.90
C ARG A 151 12.55 -0.53 15.14
N LEU A 152 12.71 0.69 15.63
CA LEU A 152 13.55 1.69 14.98
C LEU A 152 15.02 1.23 14.85
N SER A 153 15.56 0.57 15.90
CA SER A 153 16.90 -0.01 15.87
C SER A 153 17.02 -1.13 14.85
N ALA A 154 16.02 -2.05 14.82
CA ALA A 154 15.98 -3.15 13.87
C ALA A 154 15.86 -2.64 12.42
N GLU A 155 14.94 -1.71 12.14
CA GLU A 155 14.77 -1.11 10.82
C GLU A 155 16.06 -0.45 10.34
N ARG A 156 16.72 0.36 11.18
CA ARG A 156 17.99 1.00 10.82
C ARG A 156 19.07 -0.02 10.45
N LYS A 157 19.15 -1.14 11.17
CA LYS A 157 20.08 -2.23 10.86
C LYS A 157 19.76 -2.88 9.51
N ILE A 158 18.50 -3.21 9.28
CA ILE A 158 18.03 -3.85 8.03
C ILE A 158 18.30 -2.95 6.83
N LEU A 159 17.88 -1.68 6.92
CA LEU A 159 18.02 -0.70 5.85
C LEU A 159 19.47 -0.43 5.47
N LYS A 160 20.44 -0.61 6.40
CA LYS A 160 21.87 -0.50 6.13
C LYS A 160 22.51 -1.76 5.54
N GLN A 161 21.98 -2.94 5.85
CA GLN A 161 22.63 -4.22 5.55
C GLN A 161 21.94 -5.00 4.41
N ALA A 162 20.74 -4.63 4.01
CA ALA A 162 20.10 -5.17 2.82
C ALA A 162 20.83 -4.70 1.55
N ASP A 163 20.95 -5.57 0.54
CA ASP A 163 21.57 -5.24 -0.74
C ASP A 163 20.73 -4.21 -1.50
N ARG A 164 19.41 -4.35 -1.41
CA ARG A 164 18.44 -3.35 -1.91
C ARG A 164 17.29 -3.18 -0.94
N VAL A 165 16.87 -1.95 -0.79
CA VAL A 165 15.66 -1.56 -0.08
C VAL A 165 14.65 -1.03 -1.09
N ILE A 166 13.40 -1.48 -1.00
CA ILE A 166 12.33 -0.98 -1.84
C ILE A 166 11.59 0.13 -1.10
N ALA A 167 11.60 1.31 -1.68
CA ALA A 167 10.70 2.40 -1.35
C ALA A 167 9.55 2.43 -2.35
N THR A 168 8.34 2.69 -1.89
CA THR A 168 7.16 2.74 -2.77
C THR A 168 7.03 4.10 -3.47
N THR A 169 7.69 5.12 -2.94
CA THR A 169 7.69 6.49 -3.47
C THR A 169 9.07 7.16 -3.33
N PRO A 170 9.36 8.20 -4.15
CA PRO A 170 10.55 9.04 -3.97
C PRO A 170 10.64 9.66 -2.57
N THR A 171 9.53 10.11 -2.00
CA THR A 171 9.49 10.67 -0.63
C THR A 171 9.90 9.62 0.41
N GLU A 172 9.41 8.39 0.29
CA GLU A 172 9.81 7.28 1.17
C GLU A 172 11.31 6.97 1.02
N LYS A 173 11.84 7.00 -0.21
CA LYS A 173 13.28 6.83 -0.47
C LYS A 173 14.12 7.87 0.27
N LEU A 174 13.73 9.15 0.25
CA LEU A 174 14.42 10.21 0.98
C LEU A 174 14.37 9.95 2.49
N MET A 175 13.20 9.61 3.02
CA MET A 175 13.03 9.28 4.44
C MET A 175 13.90 8.09 4.88
N ILE A 176 14.00 7.04 4.06
CA ILE A 176 14.86 5.88 4.33
C ILE A 176 16.34 6.33 4.39
N ARG A 177 16.78 7.13 3.44
CA ARG A 177 18.16 7.63 3.38
C ARG A 177 18.51 8.52 4.57
N ASP A 178 17.61 9.40 4.97
CA ASP A 178 17.80 10.27 6.13
C ASP A 178 17.86 9.45 7.43
N PHE A 179 17.01 8.42 7.54
CA PHE A 179 16.93 7.59 8.73
C PHE A 179 18.06 6.57 8.86
N ALA A 180 18.43 5.90 7.78
CA ALA A 180 19.42 4.82 7.78
C ALA A 180 20.85 5.31 7.41
N GLY A 181 20.98 6.44 6.72
CA GLY A 181 22.20 6.98 6.15
C GLY A 181 22.27 6.86 4.64
N ALA A 182 23.14 7.65 4.01
CA ALA A 182 23.25 7.80 2.56
C ALA A 182 23.69 6.52 1.82
N ASP A 183 24.32 5.59 2.52
CA ASP A 183 24.86 4.34 1.96
C ASP A 183 23.77 3.28 1.67
N SER A 184 22.54 3.52 2.12
CA SER A 184 21.43 2.60 1.83
C SER A 184 21.10 2.58 0.34
N SER A 185 21.19 1.41 -0.29
CA SER A 185 20.84 1.23 -1.69
C SER A 185 19.31 1.11 -1.84
N VAL A 186 18.64 2.21 -2.23
CA VAL A 186 17.17 2.30 -2.28
C VAL A 186 16.68 2.44 -3.72
N ALA A 187 15.91 1.46 -4.17
CA ALA A 187 15.15 1.52 -5.42
C ALA A 187 13.71 1.99 -5.16
N VAL A 188 13.12 2.73 -6.10
CA VAL A 188 11.70 3.13 -6.03
C VAL A 188 10.89 2.23 -6.94
N ILE A 189 10.04 1.41 -6.36
CA ILE A 189 9.09 0.54 -7.06
C ILE A 189 7.70 0.77 -6.45
N PRO A 190 6.75 1.38 -7.18
CA PRO A 190 5.41 1.67 -6.68
C PRO A 190 4.61 0.41 -6.30
N ILE A 191 3.41 0.61 -5.80
CA ILE A 191 2.45 -0.46 -5.51
C ILE A 191 1.46 -0.58 -6.67
N GLY A 192 1.16 -1.82 -7.08
CA GLY A 192 0.18 -2.10 -8.12
C GLY A 192 -1.25 -2.05 -7.58
N VAL A 193 -2.18 -1.57 -8.40
CA VAL A 193 -3.62 -1.59 -8.11
C VAL A 193 -4.24 -2.92 -8.56
N ALA A 194 -5.43 -3.23 -8.08
CA ALA A 194 -6.15 -4.41 -8.54
C ALA A 194 -6.62 -4.22 -9.99
N LYS A 195 -6.58 -5.30 -10.78
CA LYS A 195 -6.96 -5.33 -12.20
C LYS A 195 -8.36 -4.76 -12.46
N THR A 196 -9.27 -4.89 -11.50
CA THR A 196 -10.62 -4.32 -11.55
C THR A 196 -10.62 -2.81 -11.79
N PHE A 197 -9.64 -2.07 -11.23
CA PHE A 197 -9.52 -0.63 -11.45
C PHE A 197 -8.90 -0.28 -12.82
N GLU A 198 -8.10 -1.18 -13.39
CA GLU A 198 -7.49 -1.00 -14.71
C GLU A 198 -8.48 -1.31 -15.86
N GLU A 199 -9.37 -2.29 -15.65
CA GLU A 199 -10.31 -2.76 -16.68
C GLU A 199 -11.60 -1.96 -16.75
N ILE A 200 -11.88 -1.09 -15.77
CA ILE A 200 -13.10 -0.28 -15.77
C ILE A 200 -13.01 0.85 -16.79
N GLN A 201 -14.05 1.00 -17.59
CA GLN A 201 -14.11 2.14 -18.49
C GLN A 201 -14.55 3.41 -17.76
N ARG A 202 -13.80 4.47 -17.93
CA ARG A 202 -14.17 5.80 -17.44
C ARG A 202 -15.52 6.21 -18.03
N ARG A 203 -16.44 6.60 -17.18
CA ARG A 203 -17.76 7.14 -17.57
C ARG A 203 -17.77 8.65 -17.42
N ARG A 204 -18.60 9.31 -18.20
CA ARG A 204 -18.80 10.74 -18.01
C ARG A 204 -19.37 11.01 -16.61
N PRO A 205 -18.78 11.92 -15.84
CA PRO A 205 -19.36 12.32 -14.55
C PRO A 205 -20.77 12.88 -14.71
N PRO A 206 -21.63 12.77 -13.68
CA PRO A 206 -22.98 13.31 -13.69
C PRO A 206 -23.00 14.83 -13.88
N ALA A 207 -24.17 15.37 -14.20
CA ALA A 207 -24.34 16.81 -14.41
C ALA A 207 -24.01 17.60 -13.14
N ASP A 208 -24.48 17.17 -11.99
CA ASP A 208 -24.02 17.69 -10.71
C ASP A 208 -22.74 16.98 -10.29
N PRO A 209 -21.71 17.71 -9.83
CA PRO A 209 -20.45 17.09 -9.42
C PRO A 209 -20.64 16.03 -8.35
N LEU A 210 -19.90 14.93 -8.50
CA LEU A 210 -19.86 13.84 -7.53
C LEU A 210 -18.44 13.73 -6.99
N PHE A 211 -18.29 13.88 -5.67
CA PHE A 211 -17.05 13.64 -4.96
C PHE A 211 -17.13 12.34 -4.17
N VAL A 212 -16.02 11.61 -4.12
CA VAL A 212 -15.97 10.33 -3.40
C VAL A 212 -14.76 10.30 -2.49
N TYR A 213 -14.99 9.89 -1.26
CA TYR A 213 -13.97 9.48 -0.29
C TYR A 213 -14.04 7.96 -0.16
N ALA A 214 -12.88 7.30 -0.05
CA ALA A 214 -12.81 5.89 0.29
C ALA A 214 -11.74 5.66 1.36
N GLY A 215 -12.09 4.97 2.44
CA GLY A 215 -11.16 4.69 3.52
C GLY A 215 -11.83 4.45 4.87
N ARG A 216 -11.01 4.10 5.87
CA ARG A 216 -11.47 3.98 7.26
C ARG A 216 -11.87 5.35 7.80
N PHE A 217 -12.82 5.38 8.72
CA PHE A 217 -13.23 6.62 9.42
C PHE A 217 -12.28 6.92 10.60
N ALA A 218 -10.98 6.89 10.33
CA ALA A 218 -9.93 7.21 11.30
C ALA A 218 -9.52 8.69 11.17
N GLU A 219 -9.16 9.32 12.28
CA GLU A 219 -8.75 10.73 12.34
C GLU A 219 -7.66 11.06 11.32
N THR A 220 -6.63 10.20 11.21
CA THR A 220 -5.52 10.37 10.28
C THR A 220 -5.93 10.35 8.80
N LYS A 221 -7.15 9.91 8.47
CA LYS A 221 -7.70 9.91 7.12
C LYS A 221 -8.42 11.22 6.74
N GLY A 222 -8.54 12.17 7.67
CA GLY A 222 -8.97 13.53 7.41
C GLY A 222 -10.45 13.69 7.03
N LEU A 223 -11.32 12.73 7.43
CA LEU A 223 -12.73 12.75 7.09
C LEU A 223 -13.44 14.03 7.59
N PHE A 224 -13.13 14.48 8.82
CA PHE A 224 -13.71 15.70 9.37
C PHE A 224 -13.32 16.96 8.58
N THR A 225 -12.06 17.03 8.13
CA THR A 225 -11.60 18.12 7.24
C THR A 225 -12.36 18.11 5.91
N LEU A 226 -12.66 16.93 5.36
CA LEU A 226 -13.47 16.81 4.14
C LEU A 226 -14.90 17.27 4.38
N LEU A 227 -15.56 16.84 5.45
CA LEU A 227 -16.93 17.24 5.76
C LEU A 227 -17.03 18.76 5.99
N GLU A 228 -16.05 19.35 6.67
CA GLU A 228 -15.97 20.81 6.83
C GLU A 228 -15.77 21.52 5.47
N ALA A 229 -14.88 20.98 4.61
CA ALA A 229 -14.63 21.54 3.28
C ALA A 229 -15.89 21.46 2.39
N PHE A 230 -16.58 20.33 2.41
CA PHE A 230 -17.80 20.12 1.64
C PHE A 230 -18.94 21.02 2.13
N ARG A 231 -19.06 21.22 3.45
CA ARG A 231 -20.02 22.17 4.01
C ARG A 231 -19.75 23.61 3.53
N LYS A 232 -18.47 24.04 3.44
CA LYS A 232 -18.10 25.36 2.90
C LYS A 232 -18.50 25.44 1.41
N PHE A 233 -18.19 24.42 0.63
CA PHE A 233 -18.55 24.31 -0.76
C PHE A 233 -20.07 24.47 -0.99
N VAL A 234 -20.89 23.76 -0.22
CA VAL A 234 -22.36 23.86 -0.28
C VAL A 234 -22.87 25.25 0.13
N LYS A 235 -22.28 25.85 1.18
CA LYS A 235 -22.63 27.20 1.66
C LYS A 235 -22.32 28.30 0.64
N GLU A 236 -21.34 28.10 -0.23
CA GLU A 236 -21.02 29.01 -1.34
C GLU A 236 -21.99 28.86 -2.53
N GLY A 237 -23.00 27.99 -2.42
CA GLY A 237 -24.08 27.81 -3.39
C GLY A 237 -23.84 26.76 -4.46
N HIS A 238 -22.74 26.00 -4.36
CA HIS A 238 -22.44 24.92 -5.30
C HIS A 238 -23.32 23.69 -5.02
N LYS A 239 -23.72 23.03 -6.10
CA LYS A 239 -24.45 21.76 -6.05
C LYS A 239 -23.46 20.61 -6.28
N ALA A 240 -23.47 19.62 -5.42
CA ALA A 240 -22.73 18.39 -5.56
C ALA A 240 -23.29 17.31 -4.62
N GLU A 241 -22.88 16.07 -4.87
CA GLU A 241 -23.03 14.95 -3.93
C GLU A 241 -21.66 14.53 -3.42
N LEU A 242 -21.62 14.11 -2.15
CA LEU A 242 -20.44 13.50 -1.52
C LEU A 242 -20.78 12.08 -1.09
N ILE A 243 -20.05 11.11 -1.60
CA ILE A 243 -20.16 9.71 -1.20
C ILE A 243 -18.94 9.31 -0.36
N LEU A 244 -19.20 8.70 0.79
CA LEU A 244 -18.22 8.21 1.74
C LEU A 244 -18.28 6.69 1.78
N ALA A 245 -17.28 6.02 1.24
CA ALA A 245 -17.15 4.57 1.22
C ALA A 245 -16.13 4.10 2.26
N GLY A 246 -16.54 3.18 3.16
CA GLY A 246 -15.70 2.66 4.22
C GLY A 246 -16.31 2.84 5.61
N GLY A 247 -15.48 2.83 6.67
CA GLY A 247 -15.96 2.68 8.04
C GLY A 247 -16.38 1.24 8.32
N ASP A 248 -17.08 1.01 9.42
CA ASP A 248 -17.68 -0.27 9.77
C ASP A 248 -19.19 -0.25 9.46
N ASP A 249 -19.78 -1.41 9.16
CA ASP A 249 -21.21 -1.51 8.85
C ASP A 249 -22.09 -0.99 10.00
N ASN A 250 -21.64 -1.14 11.24
CA ASN A 250 -22.35 -0.66 12.43
C ASN A 250 -22.27 0.86 12.64
N ASP A 251 -21.42 1.55 11.89
CA ASP A 251 -21.25 3.01 11.98
C ASP A 251 -22.32 3.78 11.18
N ILE A 252 -23.14 3.07 10.39
CA ILE A 252 -24.06 3.66 9.41
C ILE A 252 -25.46 3.06 9.58
N ASP A 253 -26.47 3.92 9.60
CA ASP A 253 -27.88 3.51 9.54
C ASP A 253 -28.21 3.01 8.12
N PRO A 254 -28.62 1.73 7.97
CA PRO A 254 -28.88 1.13 6.65
C PRO A 254 -30.09 1.74 5.91
N ASN A 255 -30.97 2.45 6.60
CA ASN A 255 -32.15 3.05 5.98
C ASN A 255 -31.91 4.48 5.49
N THR A 256 -31.13 5.24 6.25
CA THR A 256 -30.87 6.65 5.95
C THR A 256 -29.54 6.88 5.26
N HIS A 257 -28.63 5.90 5.30
CA HIS A 257 -27.23 6.02 4.85
C HIS A 257 -26.49 7.19 5.52
N LEU A 258 -26.86 7.51 6.76
CA LEU A 258 -26.21 8.52 7.60
C LEU A 258 -25.43 7.84 8.74
N PRO A 259 -24.41 8.50 9.30
CA PRO A 259 -23.64 7.92 10.39
C PRO A 259 -24.48 7.86 11.67
N VAL A 260 -24.18 6.86 12.52
CA VAL A 260 -24.73 6.77 13.89
C VAL A 260 -23.73 7.24 14.96
N ILE A 261 -22.47 7.46 14.56
CA ILE A 261 -21.42 7.98 15.45
C ILE A 261 -21.69 9.46 15.75
N PRO A 262 -21.80 9.88 17.02
CA PRO A 262 -22.20 11.25 17.39
C PRO A 262 -21.38 12.34 16.71
N ASP A 263 -20.05 12.23 16.70
CA ASP A 263 -19.16 13.23 16.12
C ASP A 263 -19.36 13.36 14.59
N LEU A 264 -19.64 12.24 13.90
CA LEU A 264 -19.93 12.27 12.46
C LEU A 264 -21.35 12.83 12.21
N CYS A 265 -22.33 12.53 13.07
CA CYS A 265 -23.67 13.13 12.99
C CYS A 265 -23.59 14.67 13.10
N GLU A 266 -22.78 15.19 14.03
CA GLU A 266 -22.53 16.63 14.13
C GLU A 266 -21.80 17.17 12.91
N ALA A 267 -20.81 16.41 12.42
CA ALA A 267 -20.04 16.82 11.24
C ALA A 267 -20.85 16.87 9.95
N VAL A 268 -21.95 16.17 9.81
CA VAL A 268 -22.83 16.24 8.61
C VAL A 268 -24.01 17.18 8.77
N ASN A 269 -24.23 17.74 9.96
CA ASN A 269 -25.37 18.63 10.22
C ASN A 269 -25.46 19.78 9.21
N GLY A 270 -26.63 19.91 8.55
CA GLY A 270 -26.92 20.90 7.52
C GLY A 270 -26.42 20.59 6.12
N ILE A 271 -25.91 19.36 5.88
CA ILE A 271 -25.53 18.82 4.58
C ILE A 271 -25.98 17.37 4.39
N GLU A 272 -26.86 16.87 5.26
CA GLU A 272 -27.30 15.46 5.32
C GLU A 272 -27.92 15.00 3.98
N ASP A 273 -28.63 15.89 3.31
CA ASP A 273 -29.28 15.63 2.02
C ASP A 273 -28.29 15.53 0.83
N LYS A 274 -27.01 15.79 1.05
CA LYS A 274 -25.94 15.81 0.03
C LYS A 274 -24.81 14.84 0.31
N VAL A 275 -24.88 14.13 1.45
CA VAL A 275 -23.84 13.19 1.86
C VAL A 275 -24.44 11.78 2.00
N THR A 276 -23.78 10.79 1.42
CA THR A 276 -24.20 9.39 1.50
C THR A 276 -23.05 8.54 2.03
N PHE A 277 -23.30 7.79 3.09
CA PHE A 277 -22.38 6.79 3.63
C PHE A 277 -22.74 5.40 3.09
N LEU A 278 -21.80 4.73 2.43
CA LEU A 278 -22.05 3.41 1.80
C LEU A 278 -21.57 2.23 2.64
N GLY A 279 -20.78 2.47 3.72
CA GLY A 279 -20.11 1.38 4.41
C GLY A 279 -18.95 0.78 3.60
N PRO A 280 -18.40 -0.37 4.07
CA PRO A 280 -17.36 -1.09 3.36
C PRO A 280 -17.80 -1.50 1.96
N GLN A 281 -16.92 -1.28 0.97
CA GLN A 281 -17.19 -1.58 -0.43
C GLN A 281 -16.15 -2.54 -0.99
N SER A 282 -16.56 -3.46 -1.84
CA SER A 282 -15.63 -4.30 -2.62
C SER A 282 -14.83 -3.46 -3.63
N GLN A 283 -13.67 -3.97 -4.06
CA GLN A 283 -12.86 -3.32 -5.10
C GLN A 283 -13.65 -3.07 -6.39
N LYS A 284 -14.58 -3.96 -6.75
CA LYS A 284 -15.44 -3.81 -7.92
C LYS A 284 -16.45 -2.67 -7.78
N GLU A 285 -17.03 -2.52 -6.61
CA GLU A 285 -17.95 -1.41 -6.30
C GLU A 285 -17.20 -0.08 -6.27
N LEU A 286 -16.02 -0.03 -5.63
CA LEU A 286 -15.16 1.16 -5.64
C LEU A 286 -14.73 1.54 -7.07
N ALA A 287 -14.31 0.59 -7.91
CA ALA A 287 -13.95 0.86 -9.29
C ALA A 287 -15.13 1.45 -10.08
N ASN A 288 -16.34 0.86 -9.93
CA ASN A 288 -17.55 1.40 -10.53
C ASN A 288 -17.88 2.81 -10.04
N LEU A 289 -17.69 3.07 -8.75
CA LEU A 289 -17.93 4.39 -8.17
C LEU A 289 -16.91 5.40 -8.70
N PHE A 290 -15.62 5.10 -8.63
CA PHE A 290 -14.55 5.98 -9.11
C PHE A 290 -14.72 6.30 -10.59
N SER A 291 -15.06 5.32 -11.44
CA SER A 291 -15.19 5.52 -12.89
C SER A 291 -16.20 6.60 -13.31
N ARG A 292 -17.14 6.98 -12.45
CA ARG A 292 -18.18 7.99 -12.72
C ARG A 292 -18.08 9.27 -11.87
N THR A 293 -17.04 9.37 -11.06
CA THR A 293 -16.85 10.43 -10.06
C THR A 293 -16.14 11.63 -10.69
N THR A 294 -16.49 12.86 -10.28
CA THR A 294 -15.81 14.08 -10.69
C THR A 294 -14.38 14.10 -10.17
N ALA A 295 -14.20 13.81 -8.88
CA ALA A 295 -12.89 13.60 -8.27
C ALA A 295 -13.00 12.71 -7.02
N VAL A 296 -11.97 11.88 -6.80
CA VAL A 296 -11.77 11.18 -5.53
C VAL A 296 -10.99 12.09 -4.58
N VAL A 297 -11.44 12.17 -3.33
CA VAL A 297 -10.82 13.04 -2.31
C VAL A 297 -10.08 12.21 -1.28
N VAL A 298 -8.78 12.48 -1.11
CA VAL A 298 -7.90 11.77 -0.16
C VAL A 298 -7.27 12.78 0.79
N PRO A 299 -8.00 13.25 1.83
CA PRO A 299 -7.60 14.35 2.69
C PRO A 299 -6.74 13.90 3.87
N SER A 300 -6.02 12.80 3.73
CA SER A 300 -5.23 12.15 4.79
C SER A 300 -4.19 13.10 5.39
N TYR A 301 -3.96 12.98 6.70
CA TYR A 301 -2.89 13.69 7.41
C TYR A 301 -1.56 12.96 7.31
N TYR A 302 -1.63 11.66 7.07
CA TYR A 302 -0.47 10.82 6.78
C TYR A 302 -0.87 9.70 5.82
N GLU A 303 -0.01 9.46 4.82
CA GLU A 303 -0.15 8.36 3.86
C GLU A 303 1.23 7.92 3.37
N SER A 304 1.54 6.62 3.48
CA SER A 304 2.84 6.09 3.02
C SER A 304 2.92 6.02 1.49
N PHE A 305 1.83 5.60 0.82
CA PHE A 305 1.74 5.54 -0.64
C PHE A 305 0.49 6.26 -1.15
N GLY A 306 -0.71 5.87 -0.72
CA GLY A 306 -1.98 6.39 -1.19
C GLY A 306 -2.65 5.48 -2.21
N MET A 307 -2.95 4.24 -1.80
CA MET A 307 -3.60 3.25 -2.66
C MET A 307 -4.88 3.78 -3.32
N VAL A 308 -5.74 4.45 -2.55
CA VAL A 308 -6.99 5.03 -3.07
C VAL A 308 -6.74 6.04 -4.18
N ALA A 309 -5.68 6.86 -4.05
CA ALA A 309 -5.30 7.80 -5.10
C ALA A 309 -4.77 7.09 -6.36
N ALA A 310 -4.02 6.00 -6.21
CA ALA A 310 -3.56 5.19 -7.33
C ALA A 310 -4.72 4.45 -8.02
N GLU A 311 -5.65 3.89 -7.25
CA GLU A 311 -6.86 3.21 -7.72
C GLU A 311 -7.77 4.17 -8.49
N ALA A 312 -7.99 5.38 -7.99
CA ALA A 312 -8.74 6.43 -8.67
C ALA A 312 -8.10 6.80 -10.02
N GLN A 313 -6.78 6.99 -10.04
CA GLN A 313 -6.04 7.29 -11.28
C GLN A 313 -6.13 6.15 -12.29
N ALA A 314 -6.07 4.90 -11.85
CA ALA A 314 -6.25 3.74 -12.74
C ALA A 314 -7.64 3.71 -13.39
N CYS A 315 -8.67 4.26 -12.72
CA CYS A 315 -10.01 4.46 -13.30
C CYS A 315 -10.13 5.71 -14.18
N GLY A 316 -9.06 6.49 -14.36
CA GLY A 316 -9.10 7.76 -15.08
C GLY A 316 -9.78 8.90 -14.29
N THR A 317 -9.82 8.81 -12.96
CA THR A 317 -10.47 9.82 -12.11
C THR A 317 -9.40 10.71 -11.47
N PRO A 318 -9.53 12.04 -11.59
CA PRO A 318 -8.61 12.95 -10.93
C PRO A 318 -8.76 12.89 -9.41
N VAL A 319 -7.69 13.21 -8.69
CA VAL A 319 -7.64 13.13 -7.24
C VAL A 319 -7.42 14.51 -6.64
N ILE A 320 -8.20 14.86 -5.60
CA ILE A 320 -7.87 15.95 -4.69
C ILE A 320 -7.25 15.32 -3.46
N ALA A 321 -5.99 15.61 -3.16
CA ALA A 321 -5.29 14.96 -2.05
C ALA A 321 -4.53 15.96 -1.18
N SER A 322 -4.31 15.59 0.08
CA SER A 322 -3.36 16.29 0.94
C SER A 322 -1.93 16.13 0.43
N GLU A 323 -1.12 17.18 0.51
CA GLU A 323 0.30 17.18 0.15
C GLU A 323 1.13 16.57 1.29
N VAL A 324 0.97 15.24 1.50
CA VAL A 324 1.65 14.49 2.57
C VAL A 324 2.21 13.17 2.07
N GLY A 325 3.34 12.77 2.63
CA GLY A 325 3.95 11.45 2.41
C GLY A 325 3.97 11.05 0.94
N GLY A 326 3.54 9.83 0.63
CA GLY A 326 3.50 9.31 -0.73
C GLY A 326 2.43 9.93 -1.65
N LEU A 327 1.40 10.60 -1.10
CA LEU A 327 0.37 11.22 -1.93
C LEU A 327 0.95 12.28 -2.89
N GLN A 328 1.94 13.05 -2.45
CA GLN A 328 2.62 14.05 -3.30
C GLN A 328 3.43 13.43 -4.45
N ASP A 329 3.75 12.15 -4.37
CA ASP A 329 4.40 11.39 -5.44
C ASP A 329 3.40 10.68 -6.34
N VAL A 330 2.34 10.13 -5.77
CA VAL A 330 1.28 9.42 -6.49
C VAL A 330 0.43 10.41 -7.29
N VAL A 331 0.03 11.53 -6.70
CA VAL A 331 -0.72 12.60 -7.39
C VAL A 331 0.24 13.66 -7.91
N ARG A 332 0.20 13.94 -9.20
CA ARG A 332 0.94 15.04 -9.82
C ARG A 332 0.08 16.28 -9.85
N ASN A 333 0.41 17.25 -8.97
CA ASN A 333 -0.33 18.49 -8.84
C ASN A 333 -0.48 19.22 -10.19
N GLY A 334 -1.71 19.58 -10.56
CA GLY A 334 -2.06 20.21 -11.83
C GLY A 334 -1.96 19.31 -13.08
N ARG A 335 -1.69 17.99 -12.89
CA ARG A 335 -1.62 17.02 -14.00
C ARG A 335 -2.52 15.79 -13.81
N THR A 336 -2.55 15.19 -12.64
CA THR A 336 -3.42 14.04 -12.36
C THR A 336 -4.38 14.32 -11.22
N GLY A 337 -4.36 15.54 -10.69
CA GLY A 337 -5.18 15.97 -9.58
C GLY A 337 -4.69 17.27 -8.98
N ILE A 338 -5.23 17.65 -7.84
CA ILE A 338 -4.89 18.85 -7.08
C ILE A 338 -4.38 18.45 -5.71
N LEU A 339 -3.19 18.94 -5.33
CA LEU A 339 -2.65 18.81 -3.98
C LEU A 339 -3.01 20.04 -3.14
N VAL A 340 -3.41 19.79 -1.89
CA VAL A 340 -3.75 20.85 -0.93
C VAL A 340 -2.99 20.63 0.38
N PRO A 341 -2.70 21.68 1.16
CA PRO A 341 -2.13 21.51 2.50
C PRO A 341 -3.02 20.60 3.37
N PRO A 342 -2.45 19.69 4.18
CA PRO A 342 -3.21 18.87 5.10
C PRO A 342 -3.99 19.74 6.11
N GLU A 343 -5.06 19.21 6.68
CA GLU A 343 -5.90 19.87 7.69
C GLU A 343 -6.46 21.24 7.25
N ASN A 344 -6.52 21.48 5.95
CA ASN A 344 -6.96 22.78 5.41
C ASN A 344 -8.29 22.66 4.64
N ALA A 345 -9.39 22.67 5.36
CA ALA A 345 -10.74 22.59 4.79
C ALA A 345 -11.02 23.70 3.76
N LYS A 346 -10.43 24.90 3.92
CA LYS A 346 -10.61 25.99 2.97
C LYS A 346 -9.92 25.73 1.63
N ALA A 347 -8.68 25.22 1.66
CA ALA A 347 -7.96 24.85 0.44
C ALA A 347 -8.63 23.66 -0.27
N LEU A 348 -9.09 22.67 0.51
CA LEU A 348 -9.82 21.51 0.00
C LEU A 348 -11.15 21.93 -0.66
N SER A 349 -11.95 22.81 -0.02
CA SER A 349 -13.17 23.36 -0.62
C SER A 349 -12.90 24.06 -1.94
N ARG A 350 -11.86 24.90 -2.01
CA ARG A 350 -11.47 25.58 -3.28
C ARG A 350 -11.11 24.61 -4.40
N ALA A 351 -10.36 23.54 -4.08
CA ALA A 351 -10.02 22.52 -5.06
C ALA A 351 -11.28 21.79 -5.58
N MET A 352 -12.25 21.55 -4.69
CA MET A 352 -13.56 21.00 -5.06
C MET A 352 -14.32 21.96 -5.98
N CYS A 353 -14.37 23.27 -5.66
CA CYS A 353 -15.00 24.30 -6.51
C CYS A 353 -14.35 24.32 -7.91
N THR A 354 -13.01 24.32 -7.98
CA THR A 354 -12.29 24.31 -9.25
C THR A 354 -12.71 23.14 -10.14
N LEU A 355 -12.74 21.90 -9.63
CA LEU A 355 -13.11 20.73 -10.43
C LEU A 355 -14.63 20.63 -10.69
N ALA A 356 -15.46 21.27 -9.88
CA ALA A 356 -16.90 21.37 -10.11
C ALA A 356 -17.24 22.34 -11.23
N GLU A 357 -16.56 23.47 -11.28
CA GLU A 357 -16.79 24.55 -12.25
C GLU A 357 -16.07 24.29 -13.57
N GLU A 358 -14.81 23.85 -13.51
CA GLU A 358 -13.95 23.62 -14.67
C GLU A 358 -13.98 22.16 -15.11
N ARG A 359 -15.09 21.71 -15.70
CA ARG A 359 -15.27 20.29 -16.11
C ARG A 359 -14.20 19.82 -17.09
N HIS A 360 -13.79 20.69 -18.02
CA HIS A 360 -12.73 20.37 -18.97
C HIS A 360 -11.41 20.06 -18.26
N LEU A 361 -11.06 20.84 -17.22
CA LEU A 361 -9.90 20.57 -16.38
C LEU A 361 -10.02 19.20 -15.69
N ALA A 362 -11.19 18.87 -15.13
CA ALA A 362 -11.41 17.59 -14.50
C ALA A 362 -11.26 16.41 -15.49
N GLU A 363 -11.71 16.57 -16.73
CA GLU A 363 -11.54 15.60 -17.81
C GLU A 363 -10.06 15.45 -18.20
N GLU A 364 -9.33 16.55 -18.42
CA GLU A 364 -7.90 16.55 -18.73
C GLU A 364 -7.05 15.89 -17.64
N LEU A 365 -7.29 16.24 -16.38
CA LEU A 365 -6.60 15.62 -15.24
C LEU A 365 -6.91 14.13 -15.15
N GLY A 366 -8.14 13.72 -15.47
CA GLY A 366 -8.56 12.32 -15.50
C GLY A 366 -7.88 11.52 -16.61
N GLU A 367 -7.71 12.08 -17.81
CA GLU A 367 -6.98 11.43 -18.89
C GLU A 367 -5.49 11.24 -18.55
N GLU A 368 -4.85 12.24 -17.98
CA GLU A 368 -3.46 12.14 -17.52
C GLU A 368 -3.32 11.17 -16.35
N ALA A 369 -4.32 11.12 -15.45
CA ALA A 369 -4.38 10.14 -14.38
C ALA A 369 -4.44 8.70 -14.93
N LEU A 370 -5.28 8.43 -15.93
CA LEU A 370 -5.39 7.13 -16.57
C LEU A 370 -4.07 6.69 -17.23
N LYS A 371 -3.44 7.58 -17.99
CA LYS A 371 -2.14 7.31 -18.63
C LYS A 371 -1.08 6.95 -17.59
N ARG A 372 -1.03 7.70 -16.49
CA ARG A 372 -0.09 7.48 -15.40
C ARG A 372 -0.38 6.18 -14.65
N GLY A 373 -1.65 5.90 -14.34
CA GLY A 373 -2.10 4.67 -13.69
C GLY A 373 -1.67 3.43 -14.47
N ALA A 374 -1.97 3.41 -15.78
CA ALA A 374 -1.61 2.32 -16.68
C ALA A 374 -0.09 2.10 -16.80
N LEU A 375 0.71 3.18 -16.70
CA LEU A 375 2.16 3.08 -16.81
C LEU A 375 2.82 2.60 -15.51
N LEU A 376 2.38 3.11 -14.34
CA LEU A 376 3.14 2.99 -13.09
C LEU A 376 2.50 2.08 -12.05
N PHE A 377 1.17 1.88 -12.07
CA PHE A 377 0.45 1.23 -10.97
C PHE A 377 -0.15 -0.11 -11.37
N THR A 378 0.36 -0.75 -12.42
CA THR A 378 -0.08 -2.09 -12.82
C THR A 378 0.85 -3.17 -12.25
N TRP A 379 0.30 -4.27 -11.77
CA TRP A 379 1.10 -5.38 -11.24
C TRP A 379 2.07 -5.99 -12.26
N PRO A 380 1.72 -6.14 -13.55
CA PRO A 380 2.70 -6.58 -14.56
C PRO A 380 3.94 -5.66 -14.64
N SER A 381 3.74 -4.34 -14.58
CA SER A 381 4.86 -3.37 -14.58
C SER A 381 5.69 -3.48 -13.30
N ILE A 382 5.04 -3.61 -12.13
CA ILE A 382 5.71 -3.77 -10.85
C ILE A 382 6.54 -5.06 -10.81
N ALA A 383 5.96 -6.19 -11.24
CA ALA A 383 6.65 -7.48 -11.28
C ALA A 383 7.87 -7.44 -12.20
N ARG A 384 7.76 -6.76 -13.36
CA ARG A 384 8.91 -6.58 -14.26
C ARG A 384 10.02 -5.79 -13.58
N LEU A 385 9.72 -4.63 -12.99
CA LEU A 385 10.71 -3.81 -12.28
C LEU A 385 11.37 -4.58 -11.13
N MET A 386 10.59 -5.40 -10.43
CA MET A 386 11.12 -6.21 -9.32
C MET A 386 12.02 -7.33 -9.83
N GLN A 387 11.65 -8.02 -10.91
CA GLN A 387 12.50 -9.05 -11.53
C GLN A 387 13.81 -8.44 -12.03
N ASP A 388 13.74 -7.32 -12.76
CA ASP A 388 14.93 -6.60 -13.25
C ASP A 388 15.87 -6.25 -12.09
N LEU A 389 15.32 -5.83 -10.93
CA LEU A 389 16.09 -5.57 -9.72
C LEU A 389 16.76 -6.84 -9.17
N TYR A 390 16.02 -7.96 -9.10
CA TYR A 390 16.57 -9.23 -8.62
C TYR A 390 17.73 -9.71 -9.50
N GLU A 391 17.61 -9.58 -10.81
CA GLU A 391 18.66 -9.95 -11.76
C GLU A 391 19.92 -9.09 -11.56
N VAL A 392 19.77 -7.78 -11.36
CA VAL A 392 20.89 -6.87 -11.09
C VAL A 392 21.64 -7.25 -9.83
N ILE A 393 20.96 -7.47 -8.71
CA ILE A 393 21.64 -7.80 -7.44
C ILE A 393 22.25 -9.20 -7.45
N TYR A 394 21.63 -10.16 -8.17
CA TYR A 394 22.17 -11.49 -8.33
C TYR A 394 23.47 -11.45 -9.14
N ASP A 395 23.50 -10.71 -10.24
CA ASP A 395 24.70 -10.55 -11.07
C ASP A 395 25.82 -9.80 -10.33
N GLU A 396 25.48 -8.79 -9.50
CA GLU A 396 26.46 -8.07 -8.66
C GLU A 396 27.16 -9.01 -7.66
N GLU A 397 26.41 -9.95 -7.05
CA GLU A 397 26.96 -10.88 -6.05
C GLU A 397 27.73 -12.05 -6.67
N TYR A 398 27.24 -12.61 -7.79
CA TYR A 398 27.78 -13.84 -8.38
C TYR A 398 28.63 -13.64 -9.65
N SER A 399 28.71 -12.42 -10.21
CA SER A 399 29.66 -12.12 -11.27
C SER A 399 30.99 -11.73 -10.66
N PRO A 400 32.09 -12.50 -10.89
CA PRO A 400 33.42 -12.08 -10.46
C PRO A 400 33.75 -10.76 -11.13
N SER A 401 34.17 -9.78 -10.34
CA SER A 401 34.65 -8.49 -10.83
C SER A 401 35.71 -8.70 -11.91
N LEU A 402 35.39 -8.34 -13.15
CA LEU A 402 36.36 -8.22 -14.26
C LEU A 402 37.30 -7.01 -14.07
N SER A 403 37.55 -6.58 -12.83
CA SER A 403 38.39 -5.44 -12.50
C SER A 403 39.50 -5.79 -11.52
N ASP A 404 40.38 -6.75 -11.87
CA ASP A 404 41.74 -6.80 -11.36
C ASP A 404 42.63 -7.50 -12.41
N GLY A 405 43.07 -6.71 -13.38
CA GLY A 405 43.94 -7.22 -14.44
C GLY A 405 44.32 -6.16 -15.46
N SER A 406 44.89 -5.02 -15.01
CA SER A 406 45.84 -4.22 -15.80
C SER A 406 46.66 -3.30 -14.93
#